data_db0dbb8c82d785bd36b9f4d8f0234244
#
_entry.id   db0dbb8c82d785bd36b9f4d8f0234244
#
_cell.length_a   1.000
_cell.length_b   1.000
_cell.length_c   1.000
_cell.angle_alpha   90.00
_cell.angle_beta   90.00
_cell.angle_gamma   90.00
#
_symmetry.space_group_name_H-M   'P 1'
#
loop_
_entity.id
_entity.type
_entity.pdbx_description
1 polymer ?
#
loop_
_entity_poly.entity_id
_entity_poly.type
_entity_poly.pdbx_seq_one_letter_code
_entity_poly.pdbx_strand_id
1 'polypeptide(L)'
;MKNSIDISKKLVDVGLVAATPILSTDGEEYIADGELYFCVTKRIKGKQMQPGAMYEGDYKEKARYIGEIIGQLDRALENADVLVNDTNTYESVVNWAIPQLEGKMDLPKELLDNYKNDFWKAYQAIPRQVIHRDPNPGNIILSEKEWGFIDFELSERNVRIFDPCYAATAILSESFAEGDAQKLIKWVDIYKNIIYGYDAVVTLTDEEKWAVPYVVLSNQLLATAWFSDKEKFKELYEVNKKMTEWIAGHFEELKIE
;
A
#
# COMPACT_ATOMS: atom_id res chain seq x y z
N MET A 1 1.67 -13.23 13.03
CA MET A 1 1.01 -12.88 14.31
C MET A 1 1.92 -12.10 15.25
N LYS A 2 3.08 -12.62 15.74
CA LYS A 2 3.93 -11.88 16.70
C LYS A 2 4.31 -10.50 16.20
N ASN A 3 4.74 -10.37 14.94
CA ASN A 3 5.08 -9.10 14.33
C ASN A 3 3.92 -8.09 14.34
N SER A 4 2.68 -8.53 14.06
CA SER A 4 1.48 -7.68 14.15
C SER A 4 1.25 -7.16 15.56
N ILE A 5 1.48 -8.01 16.58
CA ILE A 5 1.35 -7.63 17.98
C ILE A 5 2.40 -6.59 18.35
N ASP A 6 3.67 -6.85 18.00
CA ASP A 6 4.79 -5.96 18.30
C ASP A 6 4.62 -4.59 17.64
N ILE A 7 4.17 -4.56 16.38
CA ILE A 7 3.82 -3.31 15.67
C ILE A 7 2.68 -2.58 16.39
N SER A 8 1.58 -3.27 16.70
CA SER A 8 0.44 -2.65 17.38
C SER A 8 0.83 -2.03 18.74
N LYS A 9 1.69 -2.69 19.51
CA LYS A 9 2.24 -2.14 20.75
C LYS A 9 3.10 -0.91 20.49
N LYS A 10 4.01 -0.98 19.53
CA LYS A 10 4.85 0.14 19.16
C LYS A 10 4.05 1.38 18.78
N LEU A 11 2.95 1.20 18.05
CA LEU A 11 2.06 2.31 17.68
C LEU A 11 1.41 2.95 18.92
N VAL A 12 0.96 2.14 19.88
CA VAL A 12 0.39 2.66 21.14
C VAL A 12 1.44 3.39 21.97
N ASP A 13 2.68 2.88 22.03
CA ASP A 13 3.79 3.51 22.76
C ASP A 13 4.11 4.92 22.24
N VAL A 14 3.86 5.18 20.97
CA VAL A 14 4.03 6.51 20.35
C VAL A 14 2.73 7.32 20.27
N GLY A 15 1.67 6.86 20.94
CA GLY A 15 0.40 7.58 21.09
C GLY A 15 -0.60 7.39 19.95
N LEU A 16 -0.37 6.44 19.04
CA LEU A 16 -1.32 6.09 17.99
C LEU A 16 -2.31 5.01 18.45
N VAL A 17 -3.48 4.98 17.83
CA VAL A 17 -4.51 3.97 18.12
C VAL A 17 -4.18 2.69 17.34
N ALA A 18 -4.12 1.57 18.07
CA ALA A 18 -3.90 0.26 17.46
C ALA A 18 -4.67 -0.86 18.17
N ALA A 19 -4.89 -1.95 17.44
CA ALA A 19 -5.58 -3.15 17.92
C ALA A 19 -4.62 -4.01 18.76
N THR A 20 -4.31 -3.58 20.01
CA THR A 20 -3.43 -4.34 20.92
C THR A 20 -4.11 -5.60 21.45
N PRO A 21 -3.34 -6.67 21.77
CA PRO A 21 -3.90 -7.90 22.30
C PRO A 21 -4.56 -7.72 23.67
N ILE A 22 -5.59 -8.50 23.91
CA ILE A 22 -6.17 -8.72 25.24
C ILE A 22 -5.55 -10.01 25.77
N LEU A 23 -4.88 -9.93 26.91
CA LEU A 23 -4.19 -11.08 27.47
C LEU A 23 -5.18 -12.19 27.84
N SER A 24 -4.77 -13.44 27.64
CA SER A 24 -5.46 -14.61 28.10
C SER A 24 -5.50 -14.66 29.67
N THR A 25 -6.21 -15.62 30.23
CA THR A 25 -6.20 -15.87 31.69
C THR A 25 -4.82 -16.22 32.22
N ASP A 26 -3.96 -16.77 31.36
CA ASP A 26 -2.59 -17.17 31.72
C ASP A 26 -1.56 -16.07 31.41
N GLY A 27 -2.02 -14.90 30.98
CA GLY A 27 -1.18 -13.73 30.67
C GLY A 27 -0.56 -13.72 29.26
N GLU A 28 -0.97 -14.63 28.36
CA GLU A 28 -0.43 -14.75 27.02
C GLU A 28 -1.15 -13.80 26.05
N GLU A 29 -0.41 -13.27 25.06
CA GLU A 29 -0.93 -12.36 24.03
C GLU A 29 -1.68 -13.09 22.92
N TYR A 30 -1.41 -14.37 22.74
CA TYR A 30 -2.08 -15.27 21.80
C TYR A 30 -2.03 -16.70 22.31
N ILE A 31 -2.90 -17.53 21.82
CA ILE A 31 -2.97 -18.96 22.14
C ILE A 31 -2.65 -19.75 20.89
N ALA A 32 -1.78 -20.75 21.00
CA ALA A 32 -1.50 -21.71 19.92
C ALA A 32 -2.27 -23.01 20.17
N ASP A 33 -2.96 -23.50 19.13
CA ASP A 33 -3.62 -24.81 19.14
C ASP A 33 -3.21 -25.55 17.83
N GLY A 34 -2.25 -26.44 17.94
CA GLY A 34 -1.59 -27.07 16.80
C GLY A 34 -0.89 -26.03 15.91
N GLU A 35 -1.30 -25.93 14.65
CA GLU A 35 -0.79 -24.94 13.69
C GLU A 35 -1.59 -23.63 13.69
N LEU A 36 -2.64 -23.55 14.48
CA LEU A 36 -3.50 -22.36 14.54
C LEU A 36 -3.08 -21.44 15.69
N TYR A 37 -3.19 -20.14 15.43
CA TYR A 37 -2.90 -19.10 16.41
C TYR A 37 -4.13 -18.20 16.57
N PHE A 38 -4.53 -17.95 17.81
CA PHE A 38 -5.68 -17.13 18.16
C PHE A 38 -5.24 -15.91 18.98
N CYS A 39 -5.53 -14.73 18.49
CA CYS A 39 -5.31 -13.48 19.20
C CYS A 39 -6.62 -12.70 19.27
N VAL A 40 -7.00 -12.28 20.46
CA VAL A 40 -8.13 -11.37 20.69
C VAL A 40 -7.55 -9.98 20.90
N THR A 41 -8.00 -9.01 20.11
CA THR A 41 -7.49 -7.65 20.19
C THR A 41 -8.55 -6.65 20.62
N LYS A 42 -8.11 -5.52 21.17
CA LYS A 42 -8.98 -4.37 21.42
C LYS A 42 -9.51 -3.83 20.09
N ARG A 43 -10.82 -3.60 20.04
CA ARG A 43 -11.44 -3.02 18.85
C ARG A 43 -11.10 -1.53 18.75
N ILE A 44 -10.59 -1.11 17.59
CA ILE A 44 -10.49 0.31 17.22
C ILE A 44 -11.92 0.84 16.96
N LYS A 45 -12.25 1.98 17.56
CA LYS A 45 -13.56 2.62 17.36
C LYS A 45 -13.59 3.27 15.97
N GLY A 46 -14.69 3.07 15.24
CA GLY A 46 -14.87 3.62 13.91
C GLY A 46 -15.41 2.59 12.93
N LYS A 47 -15.30 2.94 11.65
CA LYS A 47 -15.70 2.10 10.51
C LYS A 47 -14.54 1.98 9.55
N GLN A 48 -14.45 0.86 8.86
CA GLN A 48 -13.54 0.69 7.72
C GLN A 48 -13.86 1.73 6.65
N MET A 49 -12.83 2.30 6.07
CA MET A 49 -12.96 3.18 4.93
C MET A 49 -13.51 2.41 3.74
N GLN A 50 -14.47 2.98 3.05
CA GLN A 50 -15.04 2.39 1.85
C GLN A 50 -14.37 3.01 0.62
N PRO A 51 -13.76 2.23 -0.30
CA PRO A 51 -13.05 2.77 -1.46
C PRO A 51 -13.92 3.70 -2.31
N GLY A 52 -15.17 3.34 -2.56
CA GLY A 52 -16.13 4.13 -3.34
C GLY A 52 -16.38 5.53 -2.75
N ALA A 53 -16.34 5.68 -1.41
CA ALA A 53 -16.51 6.96 -0.75
C ALA A 53 -15.36 7.96 -1.03
N MET A 54 -14.22 7.48 -1.54
CA MET A 54 -13.11 8.32 -1.96
C MET A 54 -13.41 9.16 -3.21
N TYR A 55 -14.42 8.80 -3.99
CA TYR A 55 -14.83 9.54 -5.20
C TYR A 55 -15.93 10.56 -4.96
N GLU A 56 -16.45 10.67 -3.73
CA GLU A 56 -17.58 11.51 -3.36
C GLU A 56 -17.16 12.76 -2.57
N GLY A 57 -17.98 13.82 -2.68
CA GLY A 57 -17.77 15.07 -1.92
C GLY A 57 -16.40 15.70 -2.18
N ASP A 58 -15.76 16.21 -1.13
CA ASP A 58 -14.39 16.72 -1.22
C ASP A 58 -13.38 15.57 -1.22
N TYR A 59 -13.28 14.92 -2.35
CA TYR A 59 -12.40 13.75 -2.54
C TYR A 59 -10.90 14.11 -2.45
N LYS A 60 -10.51 15.34 -2.78
CA LYS A 60 -9.11 15.78 -2.68
C LYS A 60 -8.67 15.95 -1.23
N GLU A 61 -9.52 16.57 -0.40
CA GLU A 61 -9.27 16.71 1.03
C GLU A 61 -9.21 15.35 1.72
N LYS A 62 -10.15 14.44 1.41
CA LYS A 62 -10.14 13.07 1.91
C LYS A 62 -8.86 12.34 1.53
N ALA A 63 -8.44 12.43 0.26
CA ALA A 63 -7.22 11.80 -0.23
C ALA A 63 -5.99 12.34 0.48
N ARG A 64 -5.90 13.66 0.66
CA ARG A 64 -4.83 14.30 1.41
C ARG A 64 -4.78 13.80 2.86
N TYR A 65 -5.93 13.73 3.52
CA TYR A 65 -6.03 13.19 4.88
C TYR A 65 -5.56 11.73 4.97
N ILE A 66 -5.93 10.88 4.00
CA ILE A 66 -5.44 9.49 3.95
C ILE A 66 -3.91 9.46 3.81
N GLY A 67 -3.33 10.30 2.96
CA GLY A 67 -1.87 10.44 2.86
C GLY A 67 -1.24 10.85 4.19
N GLU A 68 -1.83 11.81 4.89
CA GLU A 68 -1.34 12.30 6.19
C GLU A 68 -1.35 11.18 7.26
N ILE A 69 -2.40 10.37 7.36
CA ILE A 69 -2.45 9.28 8.35
C ILE A 69 -1.50 8.15 8.02
N ILE A 70 -1.30 7.82 6.73
CA ILE A 70 -0.27 6.87 6.30
C ILE A 70 1.11 7.42 6.65
N GLY A 71 1.37 8.70 6.40
CA GLY A 71 2.62 9.35 6.79
C GLY A 71 2.86 9.31 8.30
N GLN A 72 1.84 9.49 9.13
CA GLN A 72 1.95 9.38 10.59
C GLN A 72 2.25 7.95 11.03
N LEU A 73 1.62 6.94 10.39
CA LEU A 73 1.94 5.54 10.61
C LEU A 73 3.41 5.25 10.30
N ASP A 74 3.88 5.65 9.13
CA ASP A 74 5.24 5.39 8.67
C ASP A 74 6.29 6.08 9.53
N ARG A 75 6.03 7.31 9.99
CA ARG A 75 6.89 7.98 10.99
C ARG A 75 6.96 7.23 12.31
N ALA A 76 5.87 6.64 12.76
CA ALA A 76 5.84 5.81 13.97
C ALA A 76 6.64 4.52 13.79
N LEU A 77 6.74 3.99 12.57
CA LEU A 77 7.45 2.76 12.23
C LEU A 77 8.90 2.99 11.76
N GLU A 78 9.34 4.23 11.52
CA GLU A 78 10.67 4.56 10.97
C GLU A 78 11.82 3.87 11.71
N ASN A 79 11.78 3.88 13.04
CA ASN A 79 12.80 3.27 13.91
C ASN A 79 12.25 2.09 14.70
N ALA A 80 11.25 1.39 14.15
CA ALA A 80 10.68 0.24 14.82
C ALA A 80 11.64 -0.94 14.79
N ASP A 81 12.05 -1.40 15.98
CA ASP A 81 12.81 -2.64 16.15
C ASP A 81 11.85 -3.82 16.23
N VAL A 82 11.32 -4.20 15.06
CA VAL A 82 10.37 -5.31 14.91
C VAL A 82 10.94 -6.30 13.89
N LEU A 83 10.84 -7.57 14.22
CA LEU A 83 11.29 -8.64 13.33
C LEU A 83 10.29 -8.83 12.19
N VAL A 84 10.61 -8.31 11.01
CA VAL A 84 9.83 -8.46 9.78
C VAL A 84 10.74 -8.96 8.65
N ASN A 85 10.15 -9.45 7.57
CA ASN A 85 10.89 -9.79 6.36
C ASN A 85 11.52 -8.53 5.77
N ASP A 86 12.72 -8.68 5.22
CA ASP A 86 13.37 -7.64 4.42
C ASP A 86 13.14 -7.96 2.94
N THR A 87 12.38 -7.12 2.24
CA THR A 87 11.96 -7.36 0.86
C THR A 87 12.39 -6.22 -0.05
N ASN A 88 12.57 -6.53 -1.32
CA ASN A 88 12.95 -5.57 -2.35
C ASN A 88 11.89 -5.58 -3.46
N THR A 89 11.06 -4.54 -3.49
CA THR A 89 9.99 -4.40 -4.49
C THR A 89 10.54 -4.42 -5.92
N TYR A 90 11.65 -3.72 -6.19
CA TYR A 90 12.27 -3.71 -7.51
C TYR A 90 12.67 -5.12 -7.96
N GLU A 91 13.40 -5.86 -7.11
CA GLU A 91 13.83 -7.23 -7.42
C GLU A 91 12.63 -8.16 -7.61
N SER A 92 11.60 -8.02 -6.79
CA SER A 92 10.36 -8.81 -6.92
C SER A 92 9.68 -8.56 -8.28
N VAL A 93 9.68 -7.32 -8.75
CA VAL A 93 9.12 -6.98 -10.06
C VAL A 93 9.98 -7.52 -11.20
N VAL A 94 11.29 -7.27 -11.18
CA VAL A 94 12.19 -7.63 -12.28
C VAL A 94 12.38 -9.14 -12.38
N ASN A 95 12.54 -9.82 -11.24
CA ASN A 95 12.88 -11.24 -11.20
C ASN A 95 11.66 -12.17 -11.20
N TRP A 96 10.49 -11.64 -10.88
CA TRP A 96 9.28 -12.47 -10.82
C TRP A 96 8.10 -11.88 -11.62
N ALA A 97 7.65 -10.65 -11.33
CA ALA A 97 6.41 -10.16 -11.92
C ALA A 97 6.52 -9.95 -13.43
N ILE A 98 7.57 -9.31 -13.93
CA ILE A 98 7.78 -9.10 -15.38
C ILE A 98 7.90 -10.43 -16.13
N PRO A 99 8.75 -11.40 -15.72
CA PRO A 99 8.80 -12.72 -16.35
C PRO A 99 7.46 -13.46 -16.33
N GLN A 100 6.70 -13.36 -15.22
CA GLN A 100 5.40 -13.99 -15.07
C GLN A 100 4.34 -13.44 -16.04
N LEU A 101 4.47 -12.17 -16.43
CA LEU A 101 3.56 -11.46 -17.33
C LEU A 101 4.00 -11.49 -18.79
N GLU A 102 5.18 -12.02 -19.09
CA GLU A 102 5.71 -12.10 -20.46
C GLU A 102 4.75 -12.90 -21.35
N GLY A 103 4.40 -12.33 -22.51
CA GLY A 103 3.42 -12.91 -23.43
C GLY A 103 1.94 -12.85 -22.97
N LYS A 104 1.66 -12.36 -21.77
CA LYS A 104 0.29 -12.20 -21.24
C LYS A 104 -0.23 -10.76 -21.35
N MET A 105 0.68 -9.80 -21.40
CA MET A 105 0.36 -8.37 -21.59
C MET A 105 1.54 -7.64 -22.25
N ASP A 106 1.23 -6.55 -22.94
CA ASP A 106 2.22 -5.70 -23.57
C ASP A 106 2.40 -4.41 -22.77
N LEU A 107 3.64 -4.16 -22.35
CA LEU A 107 4.03 -2.89 -21.72
C LEU A 107 4.96 -2.11 -22.66
N PRO A 108 4.90 -0.77 -22.67
CA PRO A 108 5.80 0.05 -23.47
C PRO A 108 7.28 -0.31 -23.16
N LYS A 109 8.03 -0.68 -24.20
CA LYS A 109 9.42 -1.10 -24.06
C LYS A 109 10.27 -0.03 -23.37
N GLU A 110 10.10 1.23 -23.77
CA GLU A 110 10.82 2.35 -23.17
C GLU A 110 10.56 2.47 -21.66
N LEU A 111 9.31 2.28 -21.24
CA LEU A 111 8.95 2.28 -19.80
C LEU A 111 9.67 1.16 -19.06
N LEU A 112 9.72 -0.05 -19.64
CA LEU A 112 10.43 -1.18 -19.04
C LEU A 112 11.95 -0.98 -19.00
N ASP A 113 12.53 -0.37 -20.03
CA ASP A 113 13.95 -0.05 -20.08
C ASP A 113 14.30 1.02 -19.03
N ASN A 114 13.47 2.08 -18.87
CA ASN A 114 13.62 3.09 -17.83
C ASN A 114 13.42 2.47 -16.43
N TYR A 115 12.46 1.56 -16.26
CA TYR A 115 12.26 0.82 -15.01
C TYR A 115 13.52 0.05 -14.59
N LYS A 116 14.13 -0.68 -15.53
CA LYS A 116 15.30 -1.52 -15.25
C LYS A 116 16.59 -0.73 -15.01
N ASN A 117 16.71 0.45 -15.59
CA ASN A 117 17.94 1.24 -15.57
C ASN A 117 17.87 2.44 -14.63
N ASP A 118 16.95 3.37 -14.89
CA ASP A 118 16.93 4.65 -14.15
C ASP A 118 16.19 4.54 -12.83
N PHE A 119 15.06 3.83 -12.82
CA PHE A 119 14.36 3.58 -11.55
C PHE A 119 15.22 2.75 -10.59
N TRP A 120 15.98 1.77 -11.06
CA TRP A 120 16.91 1.02 -10.20
C TRP A 120 17.90 1.92 -9.47
N LYS A 121 18.48 2.92 -10.18
CA LYS A 121 19.43 3.85 -9.57
C LYS A 121 18.77 4.69 -8.47
N ALA A 122 17.58 5.23 -8.75
CA ALA A 122 16.83 5.99 -7.76
C ALA A 122 16.37 5.12 -6.58
N TYR A 123 15.88 3.91 -6.85
CA TYR A 123 15.38 2.96 -5.85
C TYR A 123 16.42 2.66 -4.75
N GLN A 124 17.69 2.60 -5.12
CA GLN A 124 18.78 2.35 -4.16
C GLN A 124 18.98 3.49 -3.16
N ALA A 125 18.57 4.72 -3.49
CA ALA A 125 18.68 5.89 -2.65
C ALA A 125 17.42 6.13 -1.78
N ILE A 126 16.30 5.44 -2.07
CA ILE A 126 15.05 5.62 -1.33
C ILE A 126 15.16 5.04 0.09
N PRO A 127 14.73 5.79 1.13
CA PRO A 127 14.70 5.30 2.50
C PRO A 127 13.85 4.03 2.64
N ARG A 128 14.37 3.08 3.42
CA ARG A 128 13.72 1.80 3.73
C ARG A 128 13.48 1.68 5.22
N GLN A 129 12.30 1.24 5.58
CA GLN A 129 11.87 1.07 6.97
C GLN A 129 10.86 -0.06 7.09
N VAL A 130 10.36 -0.32 8.30
CA VAL A 130 9.16 -1.13 8.50
C VAL A 130 7.98 -0.36 7.93
N ILE A 131 7.18 -1.03 7.09
CA ILE A 131 5.96 -0.50 6.47
C ILE A 131 4.78 -1.43 6.76
N HIS A 132 3.56 -0.92 6.58
CA HIS A 132 2.34 -1.74 6.71
C HIS A 132 2.26 -2.80 5.61
N ARG A 133 2.62 -2.44 4.39
CA ARG A 133 2.60 -3.27 3.18
C ARG A 133 1.21 -3.44 2.56
N ASP A 134 0.13 -3.36 3.35
CA ASP A 134 -1.25 -3.51 2.87
C ASP A 134 -2.20 -2.43 3.48
N PRO A 135 -1.90 -1.11 3.33
CA PRO A 135 -2.78 -0.04 3.84
C PRO A 135 -3.97 0.20 2.89
N ASN A 136 -4.64 -0.87 2.47
CA ASN A 136 -5.86 -0.74 1.67
C ASN A 136 -7.00 -0.11 2.50
N PRO A 137 -8.05 0.46 1.87
CA PRO A 137 -9.15 1.10 2.57
C PRO A 137 -9.81 0.24 3.65
N GLY A 138 -9.89 -1.09 3.44
CA GLY A 138 -10.46 -2.02 4.42
C GLY A 138 -9.63 -2.14 5.70
N ASN A 139 -8.36 -1.79 5.67
CA ASN A 139 -7.45 -1.84 6.82
C ASN A 139 -7.32 -0.48 7.53
N ILE A 140 -8.02 0.55 7.06
CA ILE A 140 -8.07 1.88 7.68
C ILE A 140 -9.39 2.04 8.42
N ILE A 141 -9.33 2.23 9.74
CA ILE A 141 -10.48 2.48 10.60
C ILE A 141 -10.57 3.97 10.92
N LEU A 142 -11.68 4.60 10.56
CA LEU A 142 -11.91 6.02 10.76
C LEU A 142 -13.11 6.28 11.67
N SER A 143 -12.97 7.27 12.56
CA SER A 143 -14.05 7.87 13.32
C SER A 143 -13.95 9.41 13.27
N GLU A 144 -14.88 10.12 13.88
CA GLU A 144 -14.83 11.60 13.97
C GLU A 144 -13.62 12.12 14.77
N LYS A 145 -13.02 11.30 15.62
CA LYS A 145 -12.01 11.75 16.59
C LYS A 145 -10.66 11.06 16.45
N GLU A 146 -10.65 9.87 15.89
CA GLU A 146 -9.46 9.02 15.87
C GLU A 146 -9.46 8.12 14.62
N TRP A 147 -8.29 7.66 14.27
CA TRP A 147 -8.06 6.71 13.20
C TRP A 147 -7.08 5.63 13.67
N GLY A 148 -7.02 4.52 12.98
CA GLY A 148 -6.04 3.47 13.21
C GLY A 148 -5.99 2.47 12.07
N PHE A 149 -4.94 1.69 12.06
CA PHE A 149 -4.74 0.62 11.09
C PHE A 149 -4.89 -0.75 11.75
N ILE A 150 -5.33 -1.72 10.97
CA ILE A 150 -5.43 -3.14 11.35
C ILE A 150 -4.71 -3.98 10.30
N ASP A 151 -4.46 -5.25 10.65
CA ASP A 151 -3.89 -6.24 9.74
C ASP A 151 -2.44 -5.97 9.32
N PHE A 152 -1.54 -5.99 10.29
CA PHE A 152 -0.09 -5.86 10.09
C PHE A 152 0.60 -7.17 9.73
N GLU A 153 -0.12 -8.21 9.28
CA GLU A 153 0.48 -9.53 9.01
C GLU A 153 1.46 -9.52 7.85
N LEU A 154 1.25 -8.64 6.87
CA LEU A 154 2.10 -8.47 5.71
C LEU A 154 3.23 -7.45 5.92
N SER A 155 3.31 -6.80 7.07
CA SER A 155 4.34 -5.79 7.35
C SER A 155 5.74 -6.34 7.07
N GLU A 156 6.54 -5.51 6.42
CA GLU A 156 7.88 -5.85 5.96
C GLU A 156 8.80 -4.63 6.01
N ARG A 157 10.11 -4.82 5.87
CA ARG A 157 11.06 -3.73 5.64
C ARG A 157 11.19 -3.50 4.14
N ASN A 158 10.76 -2.33 3.68
CA ASN A 158 10.76 -1.94 2.27
C ASN A 158 10.89 -0.42 2.12
N VAL A 159 10.86 0.10 0.88
CA VAL A 159 10.82 1.54 0.62
C VAL A 159 9.55 2.15 1.20
N ARG A 160 9.69 3.25 1.96
CA ARG A 160 8.57 3.84 2.71
C ARG A 160 7.45 4.37 1.81
N ILE A 161 7.77 4.84 0.61
CA ILE A 161 6.76 5.31 -0.36
C ILE A 161 5.87 4.18 -0.92
N PHE A 162 6.14 2.91 -0.56
CA PHE A 162 5.30 1.79 -0.97
C PHE A 162 3.86 1.94 -0.44
N ASP A 163 3.69 2.28 0.83
CA ASP A 163 2.39 2.34 1.49
C ASP A 163 1.42 3.37 0.86
N PRO A 164 1.79 4.66 0.66
CA PRO A 164 0.89 5.60 0.01
C PRO A 164 0.61 5.23 -1.46
N CYS A 165 1.57 4.66 -2.18
CA CYS A 165 1.37 4.17 -3.54
C CYS A 165 0.40 2.98 -3.58
N TYR A 166 0.52 2.04 -2.63
CA TYR A 166 -0.38 0.89 -2.52
C TYR A 166 -1.82 1.32 -2.18
N ALA A 167 -2.00 2.22 -1.22
CA ALA A 167 -3.32 2.75 -0.88
C ALA A 167 -4.00 3.40 -2.10
N ALA A 168 -3.25 4.15 -2.91
CA ALA A 168 -3.77 4.74 -4.14
C ALA A 168 -4.18 3.69 -5.17
N THR A 169 -3.37 2.63 -5.40
CA THR A 169 -3.73 1.55 -6.34
C THR A 169 -4.92 0.74 -5.87
N ALA A 170 -5.07 0.52 -4.55
CA ALA A 170 -6.25 -0.14 -3.99
C ALA A 170 -7.55 0.64 -4.27
N ILE A 171 -7.49 1.98 -4.23
CA ILE A 171 -8.63 2.86 -4.59
C ILE A 171 -8.89 2.84 -6.10
N LEU A 172 -7.87 2.70 -6.94
CA LEU A 172 -8.02 2.62 -8.40
C LEU A 172 -8.93 1.46 -8.83
N SER A 173 -8.90 0.35 -8.11
CA SER A 173 -9.71 -0.84 -8.44
C SER A 173 -11.20 -0.52 -8.57
N GLU A 174 -11.73 0.41 -7.77
CA GLU A 174 -13.14 0.84 -7.83
C GLU A 174 -13.50 1.50 -9.17
N SER A 175 -12.56 2.22 -9.79
CA SER A 175 -12.79 2.87 -11.09
C SER A 175 -12.97 1.84 -12.21
N PHE A 176 -12.26 0.72 -12.12
CA PHE A 176 -12.32 -0.35 -13.11
C PHE A 176 -13.50 -1.29 -12.89
N ALA A 177 -13.94 -1.47 -11.66
CA ALA A 177 -15.10 -2.29 -11.34
C ALA A 177 -16.40 -1.74 -11.98
N GLU A 178 -16.53 -0.41 -12.07
CA GLU A 178 -17.71 0.26 -12.63
C GLU A 178 -17.54 0.69 -14.10
N GLY A 179 -16.31 0.65 -14.65
CA GLY A 179 -16.01 1.10 -16.02
C GLY A 179 -16.24 2.62 -16.23
N ASP A 180 -16.16 3.42 -15.17
CA ASP A 180 -16.42 4.86 -15.21
C ASP A 180 -15.16 5.67 -15.54
N ALA A 181 -15.08 6.18 -16.77
CA ALA A 181 -13.95 7.00 -17.21
C ALA A 181 -13.76 8.29 -16.37
N GLN A 182 -14.81 8.86 -15.81
CA GLN A 182 -14.70 10.06 -14.95
C GLN A 182 -14.05 9.72 -13.62
N LYS A 183 -14.26 8.51 -13.09
CA LYS A 183 -13.57 8.04 -11.90
C LYS A 183 -12.05 7.91 -12.13
N LEU A 184 -11.61 7.52 -13.32
CA LEU A 184 -10.18 7.46 -13.65
C LEU A 184 -9.52 8.84 -13.59
N ILE A 185 -10.18 9.87 -14.11
CA ILE A 185 -9.69 11.26 -14.01
C ILE A 185 -9.62 11.71 -12.55
N LYS A 186 -10.68 11.45 -11.76
CA LYS A 186 -10.67 11.74 -10.32
C LYS A 186 -9.60 10.95 -9.58
N TRP A 187 -9.33 9.73 -10.01
CA TRP A 187 -8.29 8.92 -9.35
C TRP A 187 -6.90 9.54 -9.47
N VAL A 188 -6.55 10.17 -10.58
CA VAL A 188 -5.27 10.88 -10.70
C VAL A 188 -5.15 11.97 -9.63
N ASP A 189 -6.23 12.74 -9.42
CA ASP A 189 -6.29 13.74 -8.36
C ASP A 189 -6.20 13.09 -6.96
N ILE A 190 -6.93 11.99 -6.72
CA ILE A 190 -6.90 11.24 -5.46
C ILE A 190 -5.48 10.76 -5.18
N TYR A 191 -4.87 10.09 -6.14
CA TYR A 191 -3.50 9.60 -6.05
C TYR A 191 -2.51 10.72 -5.68
N LYS A 192 -2.51 11.83 -6.43
CA LYS A 192 -1.61 12.96 -6.16
C LYS A 192 -1.86 13.56 -4.78
N ASN A 193 -3.11 13.69 -4.35
CA ASN A 193 -3.42 14.22 -3.02
C ASN A 193 -3.03 13.27 -1.89
N ILE A 194 -3.09 11.94 -2.08
CA ILE A 194 -2.52 10.97 -1.12
C ILE A 194 -1.01 11.22 -0.98
N ILE A 195 -0.29 11.35 -2.09
CA ILE A 195 1.16 11.60 -2.04
C ILE A 195 1.48 12.96 -1.41
N TYR A 196 0.75 14.03 -1.73
CA TYR A 196 0.95 15.34 -1.11
C TYR A 196 0.63 15.35 0.39
N GLY A 197 -0.40 14.60 0.83
CA GLY A 197 -0.68 14.41 2.25
C GLY A 197 0.44 13.67 2.97
N TYR A 198 0.96 12.63 2.36
CA TYR A 198 2.10 11.86 2.87
C TYR A 198 3.37 12.74 2.94
N ASP A 199 3.69 13.49 1.86
CA ASP A 199 4.83 14.42 1.80
C ASP A 199 4.76 15.51 2.89
N ALA A 200 3.56 16.00 3.20
CA ALA A 200 3.36 17.00 4.27
C ALA A 200 3.77 16.47 5.65
N VAL A 201 3.74 15.15 5.87
CA VAL A 201 4.13 14.52 7.14
C VAL A 201 5.57 14.02 7.11
N VAL A 202 5.96 13.29 6.05
CA VAL A 202 7.23 12.54 6.01
C VAL A 202 8.36 13.31 5.33
N THR A 203 8.03 14.28 4.49
CA THR A 203 8.94 15.04 3.62
C THR A 203 9.72 14.13 2.67
N LEU A 204 9.22 14.01 1.46
CA LEU A 204 9.82 13.18 0.40
C LEU A 204 11.06 13.85 -0.18
N THR A 205 12.08 13.06 -0.49
CA THR A 205 13.21 13.52 -1.29
C THR A 205 12.83 13.66 -2.77
N ASP A 206 13.66 14.32 -3.56
CA ASP A 206 13.43 14.44 -5.01
C ASP A 206 13.46 13.08 -5.69
N GLU A 207 14.35 12.16 -5.23
CA GLU A 207 14.42 10.79 -5.71
C GLU A 207 13.13 10.00 -5.41
N GLU A 208 12.57 10.20 -4.22
CA GLU A 208 11.29 9.57 -3.87
C GLU A 208 10.15 10.09 -4.73
N LYS A 209 10.01 11.41 -4.90
CA LYS A 209 8.99 12.02 -5.76
C LYS A 209 9.09 11.51 -7.20
N TRP A 210 10.30 11.46 -7.73
CA TRP A 210 10.56 10.92 -9.06
C TRP A 210 10.20 9.42 -9.16
N ALA A 211 10.44 8.65 -8.11
CA ALA A 211 10.22 7.20 -8.07
C ALA A 211 8.75 6.80 -7.84
N VAL A 212 7.91 7.68 -7.27
CA VAL A 212 6.50 7.38 -6.92
C VAL A 212 5.72 6.70 -8.06
N PRO A 213 5.73 7.17 -9.33
CA PRO A 213 5.00 6.52 -10.43
C PRO A 213 5.49 5.08 -10.69
N TYR A 214 6.80 4.84 -10.53
CA TYR A 214 7.38 3.52 -10.69
C TYR A 214 6.97 2.57 -9.55
N VAL A 215 6.82 3.07 -8.31
CA VAL A 215 6.34 2.26 -7.19
C VAL A 215 4.85 1.94 -7.35
N VAL A 216 4.04 2.88 -7.86
CA VAL A 216 2.64 2.61 -8.27
C VAL A 216 2.57 1.50 -9.31
N LEU A 217 3.40 1.59 -10.36
CA LEU A 217 3.49 0.56 -11.40
C LEU A 217 3.95 -0.78 -10.80
N SER A 218 4.93 -0.76 -9.88
CA SER A 218 5.43 -1.96 -9.19
C SER A 218 4.33 -2.68 -8.44
N ASN A 219 3.54 -1.95 -7.64
CA ASN A 219 2.42 -2.51 -6.89
C ASN A 219 1.42 -3.20 -7.82
N GLN A 220 1.12 -2.57 -8.94
CA GLN A 220 0.16 -3.10 -9.89
C GLN A 220 0.71 -4.29 -10.68
N LEU A 221 1.99 -4.28 -11.07
CA LEU A 221 2.66 -5.42 -11.70
C LEU A 221 2.68 -6.65 -10.79
N LEU A 222 3.02 -6.46 -9.51
CA LEU A 222 3.02 -7.54 -8.52
C LEU A 222 1.62 -8.14 -8.34
N ALA A 223 0.59 -7.31 -8.22
CA ALA A 223 -0.80 -7.76 -8.10
C ALA A 223 -1.23 -8.54 -9.35
N THR A 224 -0.97 -8.01 -10.54
CA THR A 224 -1.34 -8.65 -11.81
C THR A 224 -0.63 -9.99 -11.99
N ALA A 225 0.67 -10.06 -11.69
CA ALA A 225 1.43 -11.30 -11.76
C ALA A 225 0.89 -12.35 -10.77
N TRP A 226 0.53 -11.92 -9.55
CA TRP A 226 0.01 -12.83 -8.53
C TRP A 226 -1.32 -13.49 -8.91
N PHE A 227 -2.18 -12.77 -9.63
CA PHE A 227 -3.45 -13.32 -10.11
C PHE A 227 -3.32 -14.12 -11.41
N SER A 228 -2.25 -13.93 -12.20
CA SER A 228 -2.15 -14.40 -13.59
C SER A 228 -2.21 -15.92 -13.80
N ASP A 229 -1.81 -16.73 -12.83
CA ASP A 229 -1.75 -18.20 -12.93
C ASP A 229 -2.83 -18.93 -12.12
N LYS A 230 -3.83 -18.20 -11.64
CA LYS A 230 -4.83 -18.78 -10.76
C LYS A 230 -6.20 -18.71 -11.40
N GLU A 231 -6.67 -19.82 -11.95
CA GLU A 231 -7.99 -19.90 -12.63
C GLU A 231 -9.14 -19.34 -11.78
N LYS A 232 -9.12 -19.59 -10.45
CA LYS A 232 -10.11 -19.03 -9.53
C LYS A 232 -10.11 -17.51 -9.42
N PHE A 233 -9.06 -16.83 -9.93
CA PHE A 233 -8.89 -15.38 -9.90
C PHE A 233 -8.87 -14.75 -11.30
N LYS A 234 -9.35 -15.44 -12.32
CA LYS A 234 -9.33 -14.96 -13.70
C LYS A 234 -9.95 -13.57 -13.87
N GLU A 235 -11.08 -13.30 -13.24
CA GLU A 235 -11.73 -11.98 -13.31
C GLU A 235 -10.86 -10.89 -12.66
N LEU A 236 -10.24 -11.19 -11.51
CA LEU A 236 -9.32 -10.28 -10.85
C LEU A 236 -8.05 -10.03 -11.69
N TYR A 237 -7.54 -11.06 -12.36
CA TYR A 237 -6.44 -10.91 -13.30
C TYR A 237 -6.78 -9.94 -14.43
N GLU A 238 -7.94 -10.08 -15.08
CA GLU A 238 -8.35 -9.23 -16.18
C GLU A 238 -8.51 -7.75 -15.74
N VAL A 239 -9.06 -7.51 -14.54
CA VAL A 239 -9.17 -6.16 -13.96
C VAL A 239 -7.77 -5.59 -13.69
N ASN A 240 -6.91 -6.34 -13.00
CA ASN A 240 -5.56 -5.88 -12.67
C ASN A 240 -4.69 -5.65 -13.91
N LYS A 241 -4.85 -6.48 -14.96
CA LYS A 241 -4.20 -6.29 -16.25
C LYS A 241 -4.59 -4.94 -16.86
N LYS A 242 -5.89 -4.62 -16.94
CA LYS A 242 -6.38 -3.33 -17.44
C LYS A 242 -5.86 -2.15 -16.62
N MET A 243 -5.80 -2.30 -15.29
CA MET A 243 -5.22 -1.28 -14.41
C MET A 243 -3.74 -1.06 -14.72
N THR A 244 -2.96 -2.12 -14.91
CA THR A 244 -1.54 -2.03 -15.26
C THR A 244 -1.34 -1.35 -16.61
N GLU A 245 -2.10 -1.76 -17.64
CA GLU A 245 -2.06 -1.15 -18.97
C GLU A 245 -2.44 0.34 -18.93
N TRP A 246 -3.44 0.70 -18.13
CA TRP A 246 -3.84 2.08 -17.95
C TRP A 246 -2.75 2.92 -17.26
N ILE A 247 -2.18 2.43 -16.15
CA ILE A 247 -1.06 3.08 -15.44
C ILE A 247 0.12 3.29 -16.40
N ALA A 248 0.49 2.27 -17.17
CA ALA A 248 1.58 2.35 -18.13
C ALA A 248 1.31 3.37 -19.24
N GLY A 249 0.06 3.44 -19.73
CA GLY A 249 -0.36 4.39 -20.79
C GLY A 249 -0.49 5.84 -20.32
N HIS A 250 -0.67 6.08 -19.00
CA HIS A 250 -0.81 7.41 -18.41
C HIS A 250 0.36 7.76 -17.47
N PHE A 251 1.50 7.12 -17.65
CA PHE A 251 2.64 7.20 -16.73
C PHE A 251 3.13 8.63 -16.52
N GLU A 252 3.16 9.47 -17.56
CA GLU A 252 3.56 10.88 -17.47
C GLU A 252 2.62 11.71 -16.59
N GLU A 253 1.32 11.39 -16.58
CA GLU A 253 0.33 12.08 -15.76
C GLU A 253 0.48 11.77 -14.27
N LEU A 254 1.14 10.65 -13.93
CA LEU A 254 1.37 10.20 -12.56
C LEU A 254 2.61 10.82 -11.92
N LYS A 255 3.41 11.59 -12.64
CA LYS A 255 4.57 12.29 -12.08
C LYS A 255 4.15 13.30 -11.01
N ILE A 256 4.93 13.36 -9.93
CA ILE A 256 4.76 14.26 -8.80
C ILE A 256 5.69 15.46 -8.99
N GLU A 257 5.15 16.66 -8.81
CA GLU A 257 5.89 17.92 -8.89
C GLU A 257 6.55 18.28 -7.53
#